data_7afa1f242dff2c1237a21aa8d4f4a9a7
#
_entry.id   7afa1f242dff2c1237a21aa8d4f4a9a7
#
_cell.length_a   1.000
_cell.length_b   1.000
_cell.length_c   1.000
_cell.angle_alpha   90.00
_cell.angle_beta   90.00
_cell.angle_gamma   90.00
#
_symmetry.space_group_name_H-M   'P 1'
#
loop_
_entity.id
_entity.type
_entity.pdbx_description
1 polymer ?
#
loop_
_entity_poly.entity_id
_entity_poly.type
_entity_poly.pdbx_seq_one_letter_code
_entity_poly.pdbx_strand_id
1 'polypeptide(L)'
;GLKKKIMKDLLRDISKNAHVLQIGLTFGDEIECIYQKIRKQGKLDIFDVSEKQISRAKEKYARKNIEVINYNAALSWDEKYDVVICYNLLHELPLKTRRQVMDNVLAGLTTGGKAIFIDYAKPLWWQILRYPLFIFNRLYKPFAESLWQQPLESFCSKKDEFRWQHTYYGGKLWQKTIAVPKILSNEDVKKLTKLFRNK
;
A
#
# COMPACT_ATOMS: atom_id res chain seq x y z
N GLY A 1 -6.98 -12.46 -17.01
CA GLY A 1 -7.32 -12.93 -15.68
C GLY A 1 -7.35 -11.82 -14.64
N LEU A 2 -7.77 -12.16 -13.43
CA LEU A 2 -7.96 -11.24 -12.30
C LEU A 2 -6.72 -10.39 -11.98
N LYS A 3 -5.54 -11.03 -11.90
CA LYS A 3 -4.26 -10.36 -11.64
C LYS A 3 -3.97 -9.26 -12.66
N LYS A 4 -4.20 -9.52 -13.95
CA LYS A 4 -4.03 -8.51 -15.01
C LYS A 4 -4.98 -7.31 -14.84
N LYS A 5 -6.22 -7.55 -14.39
CA LYS A 5 -7.19 -6.48 -14.13
C LYS A 5 -6.74 -5.60 -12.97
N ILE A 6 -6.32 -6.19 -11.84
CA ILE A 6 -5.81 -5.48 -10.68
C ILE A 6 -4.59 -4.64 -11.07
N MET A 7 -3.64 -5.23 -11.81
CA MET A 7 -2.44 -4.54 -12.26
C MET A 7 -2.75 -3.38 -13.20
N LYS A 8 -3.64 -3.58 -14.18
CA LYS A 8 -4.08 -2.49 -15.07
C LYS A 8 -4.66 -1.31 -14.30
N ASP A 9 -5.46 -1.59 -13.29
CA ASP A 9 -6.06 -0.56 -12.43
C ASP A 9 -5.01 0.12 -11.54
N LEU A 10 -4.05 -0.63 -10.96
CA LEU A 10 -2.95 -0.06 -10.21
C LEU A 10 -2.14 0.92 -11.07
N LEU A 11 -1.78 0.52 -12.28
CA LEU A 11 -0.95 1.34 -13.18
C LEU A 11 -1.65 2.63 -13.65
N ARG A 12 -2.99 2.70 -13.62
CA ARG A 12 -3.73 3.94 -13.90
C ARG A 12 -3.52 5.00 -12.82
N ASP A 13 -3.32 4.57 -11.59
CA ASP A 13 -3.13 5.45 -10.43
C ASP A 13 -1.70 5.98 -10.30
N ILE A 14 -0.75 5.51 -11.14
CA ILE A 14 0.65 5.88 -11.11
C ILE A 14 0.96 6.81 -12.28
N SER A 15 1.51 7.99 -12.03
CA SER A 15 2.01 8.90 -13.05
C SER A 15 3.37 8.43 -13.59
N LYS A 16 3.70 8.79 -14.85
CA LYS A 16 4.94 8.34 -15.50
C LYS A 16 6.21 8.88 -14.85
N ASN A 17 6.11 10.02 -14.19
CA ASN A 17 7.23 10.71 -13.51
C ASN A 17 7.18 10.54 -11.99
N ALA A 18 6.33 9.66 -11.47
CA ALA A 18 6.17 9.48 -10.03
C ALA A 18 7.42 8.89 -9.37
N HIS A 19 7.73 9.38 -8.18
CA HIS A 19 8.60 8.69 -7.24
C HIS A 19 7.75 7.70 -6.45
N VAL A 20 7.98 6.42 -6.68
CA VAL A 20 7.17 5.32 -6.15
C VAL A 20 7.97 4.55 -5.11
N LEU A 21 7.36 4.28 -3.96
CA LEU A 21 7.84 3.30 -3.00
C LEU A 21 6.96 2.05 -3.07
N GLN A 22 7.56 0.90 -3.29
CA GLN A 22 6.94 -0.42 -3.10
C GLN A 22 7.39 -0.99 -1.76
N ILE A 23 6.45 -1.36 -0.90
CA ILE A 23 6.75 -2.06 0.35
C ILE A 23 6.53 -3.55 0.16
N GLY A 24 7.60 -4.32 0.38
CA GLY A 24 7.67 -5.75 0.15
C GLY A 24 7.99 -6.13 -1.30
N LEU A 25 8.93 -7.04 -1.47
CA LEU A 25 9.23 -7.68 -2.75
C LEU A 25 8.14 -8.71 -3.07
N THR A 26 7.62 -8.64 -4.27
CA THR A 26 6.60 -9.58 -4.77
C THR A 26 7.23 -10.63 -5.67
N PHE A 27 6.61 -11.82 -5.72
CA PHE A 27 7.06 -12.94 -6.56
C PHE A 27 6.56 -12.87 -8.02
N GLY A 28 5.91 -11.75 -8.40
CA GLY A 28 5.32 -11.61 -9.73
C GLY A 28 6.00 -10.57 -10.60
N ASP A 29 5.25 -10.10 -11.59
CA ASP A 29 5.71 -9.10 -12.56
C ASP A 29 5.35 -7.67 -12.12
N GLU A 30 4.86 -7.48 -10.89
CA GLU A 30 4.33 -6.21 -10.39
C GLU A 30 5.39 -5.11 -10.45
N ILE A 31 6.58 -5.39 -9.94
CA ILE A 31 7.72 -4.45 -9.92
C ILE A 31 8.09 -4.06 -11.34
N GLU A 32 8.17 -5.05 -12.26
CA GLU A 32 8.47 -4.79 -13.66
C GLU A 32 7.39 -3.93 -14.32
N CYS A 33 6.11 -4.22 -14.08
CA CYS A 33 4.99 -3.43 -14.62
C CYS A 33 5.02 -1.97 -14.09
N ILE A 34 5.30 -1.77 -12.81
CA ILE A 34 5.43 -0.44 -12.21
C ILE A 34 6.62 0.29 -12.83
N TYR A 35 7.78 -0.37 -12.92
CA TYR A 35 8.97 0.20 -13.54
C TYR A 35 8.73 0.61 -14.99
N GLN A 36 8.07 -0.24 -15.80
CA GLN A 36 7.71 0.08 -17.18
C GLN A 36 6.72 1.25 -17.29
N LYS A 37 5.88 1.46 -16.28
CA LYS A 37 4.95 2.60 -16.23
C LYS A 37 5.68 3.92 -16.01
N ILE A 38 6.61 3.97 -15.05
CA ILE A 38 7.34 5.19 -14.69
C ILE A 38 8.58 5.40 -15.57
N ARG A 39 9.20 4.30 -16.06
CA ARG A 39 10.39 4.29 -16.94
C ARG A 39 11.51 5.22 -16.44
N LYS A 40 12.07 6.03 -17.39
CA LYS A 40 13.17 6.96 -17.12
C LYS A 40 12.75 8.24 -16.43
N GLN A 41 11.47 8.56 -16.38
CA GLN A 41 10.95 9.81 -15.84
C GLN A 41 10.67 9.76 -14.35
N GLY A 42 10.46 8.57 -13.81
CA GLY A 42 10.19 8.33 -12.40
C GLY A 42 11.29 7.53 -11.72
N LYS A 43 11.14 7.31 -10.41
CA LYS A 43 12.04 6.51 -9.58
C LYS A 43 11.21 5.45 -8.85
N LEU A 44 11.77 4.24 -8.69
CA LEU A 44 11.15 3.17 -7.92
C LEU A 44 12.11 2.72 -6.82
N ASP A 45 11.68 2.93 -5.58
CA ASP A 45 12.33 2.40 -4.39
C ASP A 45 11.53 1.22 -3.84
N ILE A 46 12.22 0.24 -3.30
CA ILE A 46 11.62 -0.98 -2.74
C ILE A 46 12.19 -1.20 -1.35
N PHE A 47 11.31 -1.27 -0.34
CA PHE A 47 11.68 -1.69 1.02
C PHE A 47 11.36 -3.16 1.22
N ASP A 48 12.32 -3.92 1.71
CA ASP A 48 12.12 -5.30 2.16
C ASP A 48 13.07 -5.60 3.32
N VAL A 49 12.76 -6.61 4.13
CA VAL A 49 13.56 -7.05 5.26
C VAL A 49 14.29 -8.39 4.99
N SER A 50 13.95 -9.07 3.92
CA SER A 50 14.50 -10.36 3.55
C SER A 50 15.79 -10.19 2.75
N GLU A 51 16.95 -10.37 3.37
CA GLU A 51 18.26 -10.27 2.70
C GLU A 51 18.35 -11.15 1.45
N LYS A 52 17.78 -12.36 1.49
CA LYS A 52 17.76 -13.27 0.34
C LYS A 52 16.96 -12.70 -0.83
N GLN A 53 15.81 -12.06 -0.57
CA GLN A 53 14.99 -11.45 -1.62
C GLN A 53 15.66 -10.18 -2.14
N ILE A 54 16.22 -9.36 -1.26
CA ILE A 54 16.96 -8.14 -1.60
C ILE A 54 18.13 -8.45 -2.53
N SER A 55 18.97 -9.44 -2.20
CA SER A 55 20.10 -9.84 -3.04
C SER A 55 19.66 -10.25 -4.45
N ARG A 56 18.63 -11.07 -4.56
CA ARG A 56 18.04 -11.48 -5.84
C ARG A 56 17.47 -10.31 -6.64
N ALA A 57 16.78 -9.40 -5.94
CA ALA A 57 16.20 -8.23 -6.58
C ALA A 57 17.28 -7.25 -7.07
N LYS A 58 18.34 -7.01 -6.29
CA LYS A 58 19.48 -6.18 -6.69
C LYS A 58 20.17 -6.73 -7.95
N GLU A 59 20.36 -8.03 -8.03
CA GLU A 59 20.90 -8.69 -9.23
C GLU A 59 19.95 -8.53 -10.43
N LYS A 60 18.66 -8.86 -10.25
CA LYS A 60 17.62 -8.79 -11.30
C LYS A 60 17.46 -7.37 -11.87
N TYR A 61 17.59 -6.36 -11.02
CA TYR A 61 17.28 -4.96 -11.37
C TYR A 61 18.54 -4.07 -11.47
N ALA A 62 19.75 -4.63 -11.46
CA ALA A 62 21.02 -3.92 -11.43
C ALA A 62 21.20 -2.84 -12.53
N ARG A 63 20.50 -2.98 -13.67
CA ARG A 63 20.58 -2.06 -14.82
C ARG A 63 19.36 -1.13 -14.93
N LYS A 64 18.53 -1.08 -13.91
CA LYS A 64 17.28 -0.30 -13.88
C LYS A 64 17.38 0.80 -12.83
N ASN A 65 16.61 1.87 -12.99
CA ASN A 65 16.46 2.90 -11.97
C ASN A 65 15.49 2.41 -10.88
N ILE A 66 15.90 1.32 -10.22
CA ILE A 66 15.19 0.67 -9.11
C ILE A 66 16.17 0.56 -7.95
N GLU A 67 15.84 1.16 -6.83
CA GLU A 67 16.62 1.05 -5.61
C GLU A 67 15.99 0.04 -4.66
N VAL A 68 16.73 -1.01 -4.28
CA VAL A 68 16.27 -2.03 -3.34
C VAL A 68 16.99 -1.84 -2.01
N ILE A 69 16.22 -1.51 -0.99
CA ILE A 69 16.73 -1.06 0.31
C ILE A 69 16.32 -2.08 1.37
N ASN A 70 17.29 -2.53 2.17
CA ASN A 70 16.98 -3.32 3.37
C ASN A 70 16.41 -2.39 4.43
N TYR A 71 15.09 -2.35 4.53
CA TYR A 71 14.40 -1.45 5.46
C TYR A 71 13.11 -2.07 6.00
N ASN A 72 12.91 -1.91 7.31
CA ASN A 72 11.67 -2.32 7.96
C ASN A 72 10.66 -1.17 7.92
N ALA A 73 9.62 -1.30 7.11
CA ALA A 73 8.58 -0.28 6.95
C ALA A 73 7.73 -0.03 8.21
N ALA A 74 7.91 -0.80 9.29
CA ALA A 74 7.34 -0.49 10.59
C ALA A 74 8.10 0.66 11.31
N LEU A 75 9.31 1.00 10.84
CA LEU A 75 10.06 2.17 11.27
C LEU A 75 9.72 3.38 10.39
N SER A 76 9.80 4.59 10.94
CA SER A 76 9.58 5.83 10.18
C SER A 76 10.75 6.12 9.25
N TRP A 77 10.49 6.76 8.12
CA TRP A 77 11.50 7.25 7.17
C TRP A 77 11.20 8.71 6.79
N ASP A 78 12.24 9.43 6.33
CA ASP A 78 12.14 10.87 6.03
C ASP A 78 11.77 11.18 4.57
N GLU A 79 12.17 10.31 3.63
CA GLU A 79 11.88 10.46 2.20
C GLU A 79 10.38 10.54 1.95
N LYS A 80 9.97 11.34 0.94
CA LYS A 80 8.56 11.49 0.55
C LYS A 80 8.33 10.96 -0.86
N TYR A 81 7.19 10.28 -1.03
CA TYR A 81 6.83 9.59 -2.26
C TYR A 81 5.51 10.08 -2.82
N ASP A 82 5.42 10.15 -4.15
CA ASP A 82 4.18 10.46 -4.83
C ASP A 82 3.18 9.30 -4.75
N VAL A 83 3.70 8.07 -4.73
CA VAL A 83 2.89 6.86 -4.58
C VAL A 83 3.61 5.88 -3.66
N VAL A 84 2.94 5.42 -2.61
CA VAL A 84 3.40 4.29 -1.79
C VAL A 84 2.46 3.11 -2.00
N ILE A 85 3.03 1.95 -2.34
CA ILE A 85 2.29 0.74 -2.67
C ILE A 85 2.58 -0.36 -1.65
N CYS A 86 1.53 -0.90 -1.02
CA CYS A 86 1.57 -2.14 -0.27
C CYS A 86 0.77 -3.19 -1.04
N TYR A 87 1.47 -4.12 -1.69
CA TYR A 87 0.84 -5.15 -2.50
C TYR A 87 0.96 -6.50 -1.81
N ASN A 88 -0.18 -7.08 -1.40
CA ASN A 88 -0.25 -8.42 -0.83
C ASN A 88 0.67 -8.64 0.40
N LEU A 89 0.73 -7.64 1.26
CA LEU A 89 1.62 -7.61 2.43
C LEU A 89 0.86 -7.58 3.75
N LEU A 90 -0.21 -6.80 3.85
CA LEU A 90 -0.83 -6.47 5.14
C LEU A 90 -1.40 -7.69 5.86
N HIS A 91 -1.86 -8.71 5.11
CA HIS A 91 -2.37 -9.96 5.68
C HIS A 91 -1.28 -10.84 6.32
N GLU A 92 0.00 -10.56 6.06
CA GLU A 92 1.15 -11.26 6.65
C GLU A 92 1.64 -10.59 7.95
N LEU A 93 1.20 -9.35 8.22
CA LEU A 93 1.70 -8.56 9.33
C LEU A 93 0.83 -8.72 10.60
N PRO A 94 1.46 -8.90 11.78
CA PRO A 94 0.77 -8.78 13.06
C PRO A 94 0.08 -7.42 13.19
N LEU A 95 -1.01 -7.34 13.95
CA LEU A 95 -1.85 -6.15 14.08
C LEU A 95 -1.05 -4.87 14.43
N LYS A 96 -0.12 -4.97 15.39
CA LYS A 96 0.72 -3.84 15.81
C LYS A 96 1.60 -3.35 14.65
N THR A 97 2.31 -4.27 14.01
CA THR A 97 3.19 -3.97 12.87
C THR A 97 2.41 -3.41 11.68
N ARG A 98 1.23 -3.98 11.39
CA ARG A 98 0.33 -3.49 10.34
C ARG A 98 -0.06 -2.03 10.54
N ARG A 99 -0.44 -1.65 11.78
CA ARG A 99 -0.77 -0.26 12.13
C ARG A 99 0.43 0.65 11.91
N GLN A 100 1.60 0.26 12.39
CA GLN A 100 2.83 1.04 12.21
C GLN A 100 3.17 1.23 10.74
N VAL A 101 3.14 0.17 9.94
CA VAL A 101 3.40 0.24 8.50
C VAL A 101 2.40 1.17 7.81
N MET A 102 1.10 1.03 8.09
CA MET A 102 0.08 1.87 7.46
C MET A 102 0.21 3.34 7.86
N ASP A 103 0.47 3.65 9.13
CA ASP A 103 0.70 5.02 9.59
C ASP A 103 1.96 5.63 8.93
N ASN A 104 3.05 4.86 8.83
CA ASN A 104 4.28 5.30 8.17
C ASN A 104 4.08 5.52 6.67
N VAL A 105 3.31 4.64 6.00
CA VAL A 105 2.92 4.81 4.58
C VAL A 105 2.22 6.15 4.36
N LEU A 106 1.25 6.48 5.21
CA LEU A 106 0.52 7.75 5.09
C LEU A 106 1.43 8.95 5.39
N ALA A 107 2.31 8.83 6.38
CA ALA A 107 3.27 9.87 6.74
C ALA A 107 4.35 10.08 5.66
N GLY A 108 4.69 9.03 4.89
CA GLY A 108 5.68 9.06 3.81
C GLY A 108 5.18 9.65 2.49
N LEU A 109 3.94 10.16 2.42
CA LEU A 109 3.40 10.75 1.18
C LEU A 109 3.81 12.22 1.00
N THR A 110 4.03 12.63 -0.25
CA THR A 110 4.04 14.04 -0.64
C THR A 110 2.64 14.65 -0.46
N THR A 111 2.53 15.98 -0.46
CA THR A 111 1.24 16.70 -0.30
C THR A 111 0.18 16.28 -1.33
N GLY A 112 0.56 15.90 -2.53
CA GLY A 112 -0.32 15.41 -3.59
C GLY A 112 -0.24 13.90 -3.79
N GLY A 113 0.47 13.20 -2.90
CA GLY A 113 0.73 11.77 -3.00
C GLY A 113 -0.48 10.91 -2.66
N LYS A 114 -0.34 9.61 -2.90
CA LYS A 114 -1.37 8.62 -2.56
C LYS A 114 -0.75 7.32 -2.07
N ALA A 115 -1.41 6.68 -1.12
CA ALA A 115 -1.12 5.31 -0.72
C ALA A 115 -2.09 4.35 -1.43
N ILE A 116 -1.57 3.21 -1.90
CA ILE A 116 -2.34 2.17 -2.57
C ILE A 116 -2.09 0.85 -1.85
N PHE A 117 -3.14 0.31 -1.26
CA PHE A 117 -3.13 -0.97 -0.59
C PHE A 117 -3.89 -1.98 -1.44
N ILE A 118 -3.24 -3.08 -1.82
CA ILE A 118 -3.88 -4.19 -2.55
C ILE A 118 -3.69 -5.44 -1.72
N ASP A 119 -4.81 -6.00 -1.25
CA ASP A 119 -4.79 -7.17 -0.39
C ASP A 119 -6.11 -7.95 -0.47
N TYR A 120 -6.22 -9.04 0.28
CA TYR A 120 -7.44 -9.81 0.38
C TYR A 120 -8.58 -8.97 0.95
N ALA A 121 -9.78 -9.16 0.41
CA ALA A 121 -11.00 -8.58 0.96
C ALA A 121 -11.73 -9.58 1.87
N LYS A 122 -12.61 -9.04 2.73
CA LYS A 122 -13.47 -9.86 3.59
C LYS A 122 -14.29 -10.85 2.76
N PRO A 123 -14.21 -12.16 3.02
CA PRO A 123 -15.04 -13.15 2.34
C PRO A 123 -16.53 -12.89 2.60
N LEU A 124 -17.35 -13.08 1.57
CA LEU A 124 -18.80 -13.02 1.71
C LEU A 124 -19.33 -14.40 2.15
N TRP A 125 -20.33 -14.41 3.03
CA TRP A 125 -20.88 -15.62 3.63
C TRP A 125 -21.35 -16.68 2.61
N TRP A 126 -21.86 -16.27 1.47
CA TRP A 126 -22.35 -17.15 0.40
C TRP A 126 -21.25 -17.76 -0.48
N GLN A 127 -19.99 -17.38 -0.27
CA GLN A 127 -18.85 -17.87 -1.06
C GLN A 127 -18.34 -19.20 -0.51
N ILE A 128 -19.17 -20.23 -0.58
CA ILE A 128 -18.94 -21.58 0.01
C ILE A 128 -17.62 -22.20 -0.49
N LEU A 129 -17.24 -21.99 -1.75
CA LEU A 129 -15.97 -22.45 -2.33
C LEU A 129 -14.72 -21.82 -1.68
N ARG A 130 -14.88 -20.86 -0.78
CA ARG A 130 -13.79 -20.21 -0.04
C ARG A 130 -13.52 -20.82 1.33
N TYR A 131 -14.39 -21.69 1.82
CA TYR A 131 -14.14 -22.36 3.10
C TYR A 131 -12.80 -23.11 3.12
N PRO A 132 -12.39 -23.84 2.07
CA PRO A 132 -11.06 -24.43 2.03
C PRO A 132 -9.93 -23.37 2.07
N LEU A 133 -10.10 -22.24 1.36
CA LEU A 133 -9.15 -21.13 1.36
C LEU A 133 -9.11 -20.42 2.73
N PHE A 134 -10.25 -20.33 3.41
CA PHE A 134 -10.36 -19.77 4.75
C PHE A 134 -9.65 -20.64 5.78
N ILE A 135 -9.85 -21.98 5.73
CA ILE A 135 -9.15 -22.94 6.58
C ILE A 135 -7.65 -22.89 6.30
N PHE A 136 -7.25 -22.86 5.03
CA PHE A 136 -5.84 -22.73 4.64
C PHE A 136 -5.23 -21.43 5.16
N ASN A 137 -5.90 -20.30 4.98
CA ASN A 137 -5.43 -19.00 5.48
C ASN A 137 -5.34 -18.97 7.02
N ARG A 138 -6.29 -19.58 7.73
CA ARG A 138 -6.25 -19.68 9.20
C ARG A 138 -5.06 -20.47 9.71
N LEU A 139 -4.66 -21.53 8.99
CA LEU A 139 -3.52 -22.37 9.37
C LEU A 139 -2.17 -21.77 8.96
N TYR A 140 -2.09 -21.14 7.79
CA TYR A 140 -0.84 -20.65 7.20
C TYR A 140 -0.67 -19.13 7.21
N LYS A 141 -1.75 -18.37 7.44
CA LYS A 141 -1.76 -16.91 7.46
C LYS A 141 -2.56 -16.38 8.66
N PRO A 142 -2.04 -16.53 9.89
CA PRO A 142 -2.79 -16.28 11.13
C PRO A 142 -3.26 -14.83 11.27
N PHE A 143 -2.64 -13.89 10.54
CA PHE A 143 -2.98 -12.47 10.61
C PHE A 143 -4.00 -12.02 9.56
N ALA A 144 -4.34 -12.86 8.58
CA ALA A 144 -5.29 -12.51 7.51
C ALA A 144 -6.70 -12.27 8.06
N GLU A 145 -7.13 -13.06 9.05
CA GLU A 145 -8.45 -12.91 9.67
C GLU A 145 -8.64 -11.52 10.30
N SER A 146 -7.65 -11.04 11.03
CA SER A 146 -7.71 -9.71 11.65
C SER A 146 -7.76 -8.58 10.63
N LEU A 147 -7.25 -8.79 9.40
CA LEU A 147 -7.37 -7.83 8.30
C LEU A 147 -8.81 -7.68 7.80
N TRP A 148 -9.61 -8.77 7.89
CA TRP A 148 -10.97 -8.79 7.34
C TRP A 148 -12.04 -8.32 8.33
N GLN A 149 -11.72 -8.23 9.61
CA GLN A 149 -12.67 -7.86 10.66
C GLN A 149 -13.14 -6.41 10.56
N GLN A 150 -12.31 -5.55 9.98
CA GLN A 150 -12.56 -4.12 9.91
C GLN A 150 -12.02 -3.50 8.60
N PRO A 151 -12.52 -2.33 8.18
CA PRO A 151 -12.01 -1.62 7.02
C PRO A 151 -10.53 -1.26 7.18
N LEU A 152 -9.77 -1.19 6.07
CA LEU A 152 -8.32 -0.92 6.12
C LEU A 152 -7.98 0.41 6.81
N GLU A 153 -8.77 1.45 6.58
CA GLU A 153 -8.57 2.76 7.20
C GLU A 153 -8.60 2.73 8.73
N SER A 154 -9.29 1.76 9.32
CA SER A 154 -9.36 1.64 10.78
C SER A 154 -8.05 1.22 11.45
N PHE A 155 -7.08 0.74 10.67
CA PHE A 155 -5.74 0.46 11.14
C PHE A 155 -4.87 1.73 11.25
N CYS A 156 -5.28 2.84 10.63
CA CYS A 156 -4.54 4.10 10.61
C CYS A 156 -4.98 5.03 11.74
N SER A 157 -4.01 5.63 12.45
CA SER A 157 -4.26 6.59 13.53
C SER A 157 -4.85 7.90 12.99
N LYS A 158 -4.41 8.32 11.80
CA LYS A 158 -4.81 9.58 11.13
C LYS A 158 -5.77 9.37 9.96
N LYS A 159 -6.58 8.31 10.02
CA LYS A 159 -7.51 7.97 8.93
C LYS A 159 -8.39 9.14 8.47
N ASP A 160 -8.77 10.02 9.38
CA ASP A 160 -9.69 11.12 9.11
C ASP A 160 -9.04 12.29 8.34
N GLU A 161 -7.70 12.32 8.27
CA GLU A 161 -6.94 13.27 7.44
C GLU A 161 -6.93 12.87 5.95
N PHE A 162 -7.43 11.67 5.61
CA PHE A 162 -7.39 11.09 4.27
C PHE A 162 -8.78 10.83 3.71
N ARG A 163 -8.91 10.91 2.39
CA ARG A 163 -10.05 10.37 1.63
C ARG A 163 -9.69 8.95 1.21
N TRP A 164 -10.60 8.02 1.46
CA TRP A 164 -10.44 6.60 1.18
C TRP A 164 -11.37 6.18 0.04
N GLN A 165 -10.82 5.40 -0.90
CA GLN A 165 -11.57 4.83 -2.00
C GLN A 165 -11.29 3.33 -2.09
N HIS A 166 -12.36 2.53 -2.13
CA HIS A 166 -12.28 1.07 -2.19
C HIS A 166 -12.76 0.56 -3.53
N THR A 167 -12.03 -0.39 -4.11
CA THR A 167 -12.40 -1.13 -5.30
C THR A 167 -12.23 -2.61 -5.04
N TYR A 168 -13.22 -3.42 -5.44
CA TYR A 168 -13.19 -4.86 -5.20
C TYR A 168 -13.09 -5.63 -6.51
N TYR A 169 -12.41 -6.79 -6.46
CA TYR A 169 -12.15 -7.64 -7.60
C TYR A 169 -12.48 -9.11 -7.30
N GLY A 170 -12.76 -9.89 -8.36
CA GLY A 170 -12.96 -11.33 -8.26
C GLY A 170 -14.06 -11.72 -7.29
N GLY A 171 -15.26 -11.11 -7.39
CA GLY A 171 -16.34 -11.35 -6.43
C GLY A 171 -15.98 -10.93 -5.00
N LYS A 172 -15.26 -9.84 -4.83
CA LYS A 172 -14.74 -9.33 -3.55
C LYS A 172 -13.71 -10.26 -2.88
N LEU A 173 -12.88 -10.97 -3.68
CA LEU A 173 -11.73 -11.71 -3.17
C LEU A 173 -10.58 -10.79 -2.80
N TRP A 174 -10.43 -9.74 -3.56
CA TRP A 174 -9.37 -8.75 -3.45
C TRP A 174 -9.96 -7.36 -3.33
N GLN A 175 -9.25 -6.52 -2.62
CA GLN A 175 -9.54 -5.09 -2.55
C GLN A 175 -8.31 -4.28 -2.97
N LYS A 176 -8.56 -3.16 -3.63
CA LYS A 176 -7.62 -2.05 -3.78
C LYS A 176 -8.20 -0.89 -3.00
N THR A 177 -7.45 -0.39 -2.05
CA THR A 177 -7.83 0.77 -1.25
C THR A 177 -6.82 1.87 -1.50
N ILE A 178 -7.30 3.04 -1.89
CA ILE A 178 -6.48 4.24 -2.12
C ILE A 178 -6.77 5.23 -1.01
N ALA A 179 -5.71 5.75 -0.39
CA ALA A 179 -5.76 6.87 0.54
C ALA A 179 -5.08 8.09 -0.07
N VAL A 180 -5.79 9.22 -0.09
CA VAL A 180 -5.27 10.51 -0.59
C VAL A 180 -5.44 11.56 0.50
N PRO A 181 -4.41 12.36 0.85
CA PRO A 181 -4.54 13.42 1.83
C PRO A 181 -5.70 14.36 1.50
N LYS A 182 -6.49 14.73 2.50
CA LYS A 182 -7.48 15.79 2.35
C LYS A 182 -6.72 17.11 2.28
N ILE A 183 -6.82 17.79 1.15
CA ILE A 183 -6.32 19.16 1.05
C ILE A 183 -7.24 20.01 1.93
N LEU A 184 -6.66 20.65 2.96
CA LEU A 184 -7.40 21.59 3.78
C LEU A 184 -7.97 22.68 2.89
N SER A 185 -9.27 22.90 2.96
CA SER A 185 -9.88 24.03 2.25
C SER A 185 -9.39 25.34 2.84
N ASN A 186 -9.45 26.43 2.07
CA ASN A 186 -9.12 27.77 2.58
C ASN A 186 -9.95 28.14 3.83
N GLU A 187 -11.16 27.59 3.98
CA GLU A 187 -11.98 27.77 5.18
C GLU A 187 -11.43 27.01 6.37
N ASP A 188 -10.94 25.78 6.18
CA ASP A 188 -10.32 24.98 7.26
C ASP A 188 -9.03 25.63 7.73
N VAL A 189 -8.22 26.16 6.81
CA VAL A 189 -7.01 26.94 7.13
C VAL A 189 -7.37 28.17 7.93
N LYS A 190 -8.40 28.93 7.55
CA LYS A 190 -8.87 30.12 8.31
C LYS A 190 -9.37 29.75 9.70
N LYS A 191 -10.11 28.64 9.86
CA LYS A 191 -10.58 28.15 11.17
C LYS A 191 -9.40 27.77 12.07
N LEU A 192 -8.43 27.05 11.55
CA LEU A 192 -7.21 26.68 12.30
C LEU A 192 -6.41 27.94 12.71
N THR A 193 -6.19 28.87 11.79
CA THR A 193 -5.47 30.13 12.08
C THR A 193 -6.17 30.94 13.19
N LYS A 194 -7.51 30.93 13.24
CA LYS A 194 -8.30 31.61 14.27
C LYS A 194 -8.15 30.93 15.64
N LEU A 195 -8.09 29.59 15.68
CA LEU A 195 -7.87 28.81 16.91
C LEU A 195 -6.47 29.03 17.52
N PHE A 196 -5.44 29.21 16.69
CA PHE A 196 -4.07 29.49 17.15
C PHE A 196 -3.81 30.95 17.54
N ARG A 197 -4.63 31.91 17.06
CA ARG A 197 -4.53 33.33 17.46
C ARG A 197 -5.21 33.65 18.80
N ASN A 198 -6.05 32.73 19.30
CA ASN A 198 -6.81 32.93 20.54
C ASN A 198 -6.20 32.15 21.74
N LYS A 199 -4.97 31.67 21.61
CA LYS A 199 -4.11 31.13 22.67
C LYS A 199 -2.89 32.02 22.88
#